data_8079fb481b21d625045ea14718e1792f
#
_entry.id   8079fb481b21d625045ea14718e1792f
#
_cell.length_a   1.000
_cell.length_b   1.000
_cell.length_c   1.000
_cell.angle_alpha   90.00
_cell.angle_beta   90.00
_cell.angle_gamma   90.00
#
_symmetry.space_group_name_H-M   'P 1'
#
loop_
_entity.id
_entity.type
_entity.pdbx_description
1 polymer ?
#
loop_
_entity_poly.entity_id
_entity_poly.type
_entity_poly.pdbx_seq_one_letter_code
_entity_poly.pdbx_strand_id
1 'polypeptide(L)'
;MTPNAPATQHDASRRIAQSGITLGFGAYIIWGLVTIFWKHLKSFDSFELIGWRITTSAILLIAYMTATKRMKPLLTRMRDPRTLLRLIVASILLTINWTTYVWAVVNGHVIETALGYFIAPLCTMVLGVYVLHEKLGRPQRVAVCFAVCGVAVLTVGYGRVPWIALTIASSWTFYGYLKKQVQLPPLESLTGEVIVAFIPALIYVAVCWNHVNSVSNTATSTQWLLIALTGFVTTVPLLLFAASSQRIPLTLIGPMQYIVPTINFLLGWLLYDEEITTTRVAGFALIWICLAIVLLDLFIWQRRAVQSQPQSA
;
A
#
# COMPACT_ATOMS: atom_id res chain seq x y z
N MET A 1 -44.43 -10.17 10.89
CA MET A 1 -42.99 -10.21 10.57
C MET A 1 -42.85 -10.68 9.12
N THR A 2 -42.64 -9.74 8.19
CA THR A 2 -42.41 -10.07 6.77
C THR A 2 -40.98 -10.58 6.59
N PRO A 3 -40.73 -11.69 5.90
CA PRO A 3 -39.37 -12.17 5.66
C PRO A 3 -38.63 -11.15 4.78
N ASN A 4 -37.38 -10.81 5.19
CA ASN A 4 -36.48 -9.96 4.41
C ASN A 4 -36.38 -10.50 2.99
N ALA A 5 -36.76 -9.70 2.00
CA ALA A 5 -36.52 -10.00 0.60
C ALA A 5 -35.01 -10.25 0.38
N PRO A 6 -34.61 -11.27 -0.38
CA PRO A 6 -33.19 -11.54 -0.66
C PRO A 6 -32.58 -10.34 -1.37
N ALA A 7 -31.43 -9.87 -0.88
CA ALA A 7 -30.67 -8.79 -1.49
C ALA A 7 -30.43 -9.09 -2.97
N THR A 8 -30.76 -8.13 -3.85
CA THR A 8 -30.55 -8.31 -5.28
C THR A 8 -29.03 -8.44 -5.56
N GLN A 9 -28.67 -9.13 -6.64
CA GLN A 9 -27.27 -9.30 -7.06
C GLN A 9 -26.56 -7.93 -7.18
N HIS A 10 -27.30 -6.89 -7.53
CA HIS A 10 -26.80 -5.51 -7.60
C HIS A 10 -26.45 -4.94 -6.22
N ASP A 11 -27.26 -5.19 -5.20
CA ASP A 11 -27.01 -4.73 -3.83
C ASP A 11 -25.81 -5.43 -3.21
N ALA A 12 -25.62 -6.71 -3.50
CA ALA A 12 -24.44 -7.47 -3.06
C ALA A 12 -23.16 -6.90 -3.69
N SER A 13 -23.15 -6.64 -5.00
CA SER A 13 -22.01 -6.05 -5.71
C SER A 13 -21.65 -4.66 -5.18
N ARG A 14 -22.65 -3.86 -4.84
CA ARG A 14 -22.46 -2.53 -4.22
C ARG A 14 -21.83 -2.60 -2.84
N ARG A 15 -22.34 -3.49 -1.99
CA ARG A 15 -21.75 -3.68 -0.63
C ARG A 15 -20.30 -4.12 -0.72
N ILE A 16 -19.95 -4.99 -1.68
CA ILE A 16 -18.59 -5.41 -1.93
C ILE A 16 -17.73 -4.24 -2.35
N ALA A 17 -18.16 -3.40 -3.30
CA ALA A 17 -17.42 -2.24 -3.75
C ALA A 17 -17.24 -1.20 -2.63
N GLN A 18 -18.31 -0.89 -1.86
CA GLN A 18 -18.24 0.01 -0.72
C GLN A 18 -17.25 -0.49 0.32
N SER A 19 -17.28 -1.79 0.66
CA SER A 19 -16.31 -2.36 1.58
C SER A 19 -14.88 -2.25 1.04
N GLY A 20 -14.66 -2.45 -0.27
CA GLY A 20 -13.36 -2.28 -0.92
C GLY A 20 -12.81 -0.86 -0.80
N ILE A 21 -13.66 0.15 -1.02
CA ILE A 21 -13.31 1.57 -0.86
C ILE A 21 -12.90 1.86 0.60
N THR A 22 -13.71 1.46 1.58
CA THR A 22 -13.42 1.69 3.01
C THR A 22 -12.11 1.03 3.43
N LEU A 23 -11.86 -0.20 2.99
CA LEU A 23 -10.61 -0.92 3.27
C LEU A 23 -9.41 -0.22 2.65
N GLY A 24 -9.54 0.30 1.41
CA GLY A 24 -8.49 1.06 0.75
C GLY A 24 -8.15 2.35 1.49
N PHE A 25 -9.15 3.14 1.88
CA PHE A 25 -8.94 4.33 2.71
C PHE A 25 -8.27 3.99 4.03
N GLY A 26 -8.73 2.95 4.73
CA GLY A 26 -8.13 2.50 5.98
C GLY A 26 -6.66 2.14 5.81
N ALA A 27 -6.30 1.41 4.75
CA ALA A 27 -4.92 1.05 4.45
C ALA A 27 -4.02 2.28 4.26
N TYR A 28 -4.45 3.24 3.43
CA TYR A 28 -3.63 4.42 3.11
C TYR A 28 -3.55 5.43 4.25
N ILE A 29 -4.60 5.58 5.07
CA ILE A 29 -4.55 6.38 6.29
C ILE A 29 -3.55 5.78 7.28
N ILE A 30 -3.62 4.47 7.53
CA ILE A 30 -2.66 3.80 8.42
C ILE A 30 -1.24 3.99 7.89
N TRP A 31 -0.97 3.78 6.59
CA TRP A 31 0.37 3.98 6.02
C TRP A 31 0.87 5.41 6.13
N GLY A 32 0.00 6.41 5.98
CA GLY A 32 0.37 7.80 6.21
C GLY A 32 0.81 8.04 7.67
N LEU A 33 0.06 7.50 8.63
CA LEU A 33 0.34 7.65 10.07
C LEU A 33 1.51 6.80 10.56
N VAL A 34 1.84 5.70 9.88
CA VAL A 34 2.99 4.82 10.19
C VAL A 34 4.32 5.57 10.15
N THR A 35 4.42 6.69 9.44
CA THR A 35 5.60 7.56 9.46
C THR A 35 5.97 8.01 10.88
N ILE A 36 4.97 8.27 11.73
CA ILE A 36 5.20 8.62 13.14
C ILE A 36 5.87 7.45 13.89
N PHE A 37 5.40 6.24 13.64
CA PHE A 37 5.95 5.03 14.25
C PHE A 37 7.43 4.81 13.89
N TRP A 38 7.80 4.92 12.60
CA TRP A 38 9.17 4.72 12.15
C TRP A 38 10.14 5.76 12.70
N LYS A 39 9.69 6.97 12.99
CA LYS A 39 10.54 8.02 13.55
C LYS A 39 11.14 7.63 14.92
N HIS A 40 10.46 6.79 15.69
CA HIS A 40 10.97 6.28 16.97
C HIS A 40 12.04 5.19 16.81
N LEU A 41 12.20 4.63 15.61
CA LEU A 41 13.18 3.58 15.29
C LEU A 41 14.31 4.07 14.35
N LYS A 42 14.40 5.38 14.10
CA LYS A 42 15.37 5.97 13.15
C LYS A 42 16.85 5.77 13.52
N SER A 43 17.15 5.37 14.78
CA SER A 43 18.51 5.10 15.26
C SER A 43 19.08 3.80 14.76
N PHE A 44 18.25 2.90 14.22
CA PHE A 44 18.68 1.59 13.73
C PHE A 44 18.91 1.58 12.23
N ASP A 45 19.72 0.62 11.78
CA ASP A 45 19.91 0.35 10.36
C ASP A 45 18.56 -0.04 9.72
N SER A 46 18.27 0.63 8.62
CA SER A 46 16.98 0.48 7.97
C SER A 46 16.79 -0.89 7.30
N PHE A 47 17.86 -1.55 6.84
CA PHE A 47 17.77 -2.90 6.28
C PHE A 47 17.53 -3.93 7.40
N GLU A 48 18.15 -3.74 8.56
CA GLU A 48 17.89 -4.56 9.74
C GLU A 48 16.42 -4.42 10.18
N LEU A 49 15.89 -3.19 10.20
CA LEU A 49 14.48 -2.94 10.49
C LEU A 49 13.53 -3.63 9.50
N ILE A 50 13.90 -3.71 8.20
CA ILE A 50 13.13 -4.49 7.22
C ILE A 50 13.18 -5.98 7.53
N GLY A 51 14.35 -6.50 7.89
CA GLY A 51 14.49 -7.88 8.32
C GLY A 51 13.59 -8.21 9.51
N TRP A 52 13.61 -7.39 10.56
CA TRP A 52 12.73 -7.53 11.72
C TRP A 52 11.25 -7.42 11.34
N ARG A 53 10.89 -6.45 10.52
CA ARG A 53 9.53 -6.24 10.01
C ARG A 53 8.97 -7.47 9.30
N ILE A 54 9.74 -8.09 8.41
CA ILE A 54 9.35 -9.32 7.70
C ILE A 54 9.25 -10.48 8.69
N THR A 55 10.25 -10.63 9.57
CA THR A 55 10.31 -11.70 10.56
C THR A 55 9.11 -11.65 11.53
N THR A 56 8.82 -10.50 12.10
CA THR A 56 7.68 -10.32 13.02
C THR A 56 6.34 -10.48 12.33
N SER A 57 6.21 -10.01 11.06
CA SER A 57 5.02 -10.26 10.23
C SER A 57 4.83 -11.75 9.95
N ALA A 58 5.91 -12.48 9.66
CA ALA A 58 5.86 -13.93 9.42
C ALA A 58 5.39 -14.67 10.68
N ILE A 59 6.00 -14.36 11.83
CA ILE A 59 5.60 -14.97 13.11
C ILE A 59 4.11 -14.73 13.39
N LEU A 60 3.64 -13.49 13.25
CA LEU A 60 2.25 -13.12 13.48
C LEU A 60 1.30 -13.88 12.56
N LEU A 61 1.58 -13.87 11.25
CA LEU A 61 0.72 -14.50 10.25
C LEU A 61 0.73 -16.02 10.34
N ILE A 62 1.91 -16.64 10.54
CA ILE A 62 2.06 -18.08 10.70
C ILE A 62 1.32 -18.55 11.96
N ALA A 63 1.49 -17.85 13.08
CA ALA A 63 0.80 -18.15 14.33
C ALA A 63 -0.73 -18.09 14.14
N TYR A 64 -1.23 -17.00 13.54
CA TYR A 64 -2.66 -16.84 13.26
C TYR A 64 -3.21 -17.92 12.33
N MET A 65 -2.52 -18.19 11.21
CA MET A 65 -2.93 -19.20 10.24
C MET A 65 -2.92 -20.63 10.82
N THR A 66 -1.99 -20.90 11.72
CA THR A 66 -1.89 -22.20 12.41
C THR A 66 -3.01 -22.33 13.44
N ALA A 67 -3.24 -21.32 14.27
CA ALA A 67 -4.32 -21.30 15.27
C ALA A 67 -5.71 -21.45 14.62
N THR A 68 -5.92 -20.83 13.44
CA THR A 68 -7.19 -20.91 12.71
C THR A 68 -7.29 -22.12 11.77
N LYS A 69 -6.30 -23.03 11.80
CA LYS A 69 -6.21 -24.25 10.96
C LYS A 69 -6.21 -23.97 9.45
N ARG A 70 -5.84 -22.74 9.02
CA ARG A 70 -5.78 -22.32 7.61
C ARG A 70 -4.42 -22.57 6.96
N MET A 71 -3.39 -22.94 7.73
CA MET A 71 -2.04 -23.16 7.20
C MET A 71 -1.99 -24.34 6.20
N LYS A 72 -2.63 -25.48 6.52
CA LYS A 72 -2.63 -26.64 5.62
C LYS A 72 -3.25 -26.32 4.24
N PRO A 73 -4.44 -25.68 4.16
CA PRO A 73 -5.01 -25.27 2.87
C PRO A 73 -4.08 -24.34 2.09
N LEU A 74 -3.41 -23.38 2.74
CA LEU A 74 -2.46 -22.50 2.08
C LEU A 74 -1.28 -23.28 1.49
N LEU A 75 -0.63 -24.13 2.29
CA LEU A 75 0.51 -24.96 1.83
C LEU A 75 0.12 -25.89 0.68
N THR A 76 -1.10 -26.42 0.67
CA THR A 76 -1.62 -27.22 -0.44
C THR A 76 -1.75 -26.39 -1.71
N ARG A 77 -2.27 -25.17 -1.63
CA ARG A 77 -2.37 -24.25 -2.78
C ARG A 77 -1.02 -23.75 -3.26
N MET A 78 -0.04 -23.59 -2.38
CA MET A 78 1.34 -23.22 -2.74
C MET A 78 2.07 -24.34 -3.50
N ARG A 79 1.56 -25.56 -3.50
CA ARG A 79 2.10 -26.65 -4.35
C ARG A 79 1.78 -26.46 -5.84
N ASP A 80 0.74 -25.67 -6.17
CA ASP A 80 0.49 -25.26 -7.55
C ASP A 80 1.58 -24.30 -8.01
N PRO A 81 2.35 -24.65 -9.06
CA PRO A 81 3.48 -23.83 -9.52
C PRO A 81 3.08 -22.40 -9.93
N ARG A 82 1.87 -22.22 -10.47
CA ARG A 82 1.38 -20.91 -10.89
C ARG A 82 1.09 -20.01 -9.69
N THR A 83 0.46 -20.56 -8.67
CA THR A 83 0.19 -19.85 -7.42
C THR A 83 1.49 -19.51 -6.70
N LEU A 84 2.42 -20.47 -6.57
CA LEU A 84 3.72 -20.26 -5.95
C LEU A 84 4.52 -19.18 -6.68
N LEU A 85 4.58 -19.24 -8.01
CA LEU A 85 5.29 -18.24 -8.82
C LEU A 85 4.72 -16.82 -8.59
N ARG A 86 3.40 -16.68 -8.54
CA ARG A 86 2.75 -15.38 -8.27
C ARG A 86 3.10 -14.85 -6.87
N LEU A 87 3.12 -15.71 -5.87
CA LEU A 87 3.51 -15.34 -4.50
C LEU A 87 4.99 -14.95 -4.43
N ILE A 88 5.87 -15.69 -5.11
CA ILE A 88 7.31 -15.37 -5.19
C ILE A 88 7.51 -14.01 -5.85
N VAL A 89 6.88 -13.78 -7.01
CA VAL A 89 7.01 -12.50 -7.73
C VAL A 89 6.45 -11.35 -6.91
N ALA A 90 5.30 -11.53 -6.25
CA ALA A 90 4.73 -10.52 -5.36
C ALA A 90 5.66 -10.19 -4.18
N SER A 91 6.25 -11.22 -3.55
CA SER A 91 7.23 -11.08 -2.47
C SER A 91 8.49 -10.33 -2.92
N ILE A 92 9.02 -10.66 -4.10
CA ILE A 92 10.17 -9.99 -4.70
C ILE A 92 9.87 -8.52 -4.98
N LEU A 93 8.72 -8.21 -5.61
CA LEU A 93 8.31 -6.84 -5.91
C LEU A 93 8.18 -6.00 -4.65
N LEU A 94 7.59 -6.56 -3.60
CA LEU A 94 7.44 -5.89 -2.32
C LEU A 94 8.79 -5.65 -1.64
N THR A 95 9.69 -6.64 -1.70
CA THR A 95 11.05 -6.53 -1.16
C THR A 95 11.87 -5.48 -1.93
N ILE A 96 11.81 -5.48 -3.27
CA ILE A 96 12.46 -4.46 -4.12
C ILE A 96 11.94 -3.06 -3.74
N ASN A 97 10.64 -2.90 -3.63
CA ASN A 97 10.02 -1.62 -3.26
C ASN A 97 10.58 -1.09 -1.94
N TRP A 98 10.54 -1.91 -0.90
CA TRP A 98 10.99 -1.52 0.43
C TRP A 98 12.49 -1.28 0.50
N THR A 99 13.29 -2.16 -0.10
CA THR A 99 14.74 -2.03 -0.12
C THR A 99 15.17 -0.78 -0.87
N THR A 100 14.58 -0.50 -2.04
CA THR A 100 14.85 0.72 -2.81
C THR A 100 14.51 1.97 -2.00
N TYR A 101 13.35 1.97 -1.33
CA TYR A 101 12.94 3.09 -0.47
C TYR A 101 13.94 3.34 0.65
N VAL A 102 14.27 2.30 1.41
CA VAL A 102 15.18 2.41 2.54
C VAL A 102 16.57 2.83 2.10
N TRP A 103 17.10 2.17 1.06
CA TRP A 103 18.39 2.53 0.50
C TRP A 103 18.44 4.00 0.09
N ALA A 104 17.41 4.49 -0.58
CA ALA A 104 17.32 5.86 -1.03
C ALA A 104 17.30 6.85 0.16
N VAL A 105 16.55 6.54 1.22
CA VAL A 105 16.49 7.38 2.42
C VAL A 105 17.85 7.48 3.10
N VAL A 106 18.54 6.35 3.27
CA VAL A 106 19.87 6.29 3.91
C VAL A 106 20.93 7.03 3.08
N ASN A 107 20.85 6.97 1.74
CA ASN A 107 21.79 7.62 0.83
C ASN A 107 21.40 9.06 0.43
N GLY A 108 20.45 9.69 1.13
CA GLY A 108 20.11 11.10 0.93
C GLY A 108 19.24 11.38 -0.32
N HIS A 109 18.59 10.37 -0.90
CA HIS A 109 17.71 10.49 -2.06
C HIS A 109 16.21 10.58 -1.69
N VAL A 110 15.89 11.22 -0.57
CA VAL A 110 14.52 11.29 -0.02
C VAL A 110 13.55 11.95 -1.00
N ILE A 111 13.96 13.01 -1.69
CA ILE A 111 13.13 13.72 -2.68
C ILE A 111 12.71 12.77 -3.81
N GLU A 112 13.62 11.90 -4.27
CA GLU A 112 13.32 10.94 -5.33
C GLU A 112 12.35 9.85 -4.88
N THR A 113 12.39 9.43 -3.60
CA THR A 113 11.38 8.51 -3.05
C THR A 113 10.00 9.15 -3.01
N ALA A 114 9.91 10.41 -2.60
CA ALA A 114 8.65 11.16 -2.62
C ALA A 114 8.06 11.24 -4.03
N LEU A 115 8.90 11.51 -5.04
CA LEU A 115 8.49 11.50 -6.44
C LEU A 115 7.94 10.13 -6.86
N GLY A 116 8.56 9.02 -6.40
CA GLY A 116 8.07 7.66 -6.64
C GLY A 116 6.64 7.44 -6.14
N TYR A 117 6.34 7.91 -4.94
CA TYR A 117 4.98 7.83 -4.38
C TYR A 117 3.98 8.75 -5.07
N PHE A 118 4.44 9.78 -5.81
CA PHE A 118 3.56 10.58 -6.67
C PHE A 118 3.32 9.92 -8.04
N ILE A 119 4.31 9.22 -8.59
CA ILE A 119 4.20 8.51 -9.87
C ILE A 119 3.38 7.21 -9.72
N ALA A 120 3.50 6.49 -8.61
CA ALA A 120 2.87 5.20 -8.39
C ALA A 120 1.34 5.18 -8.63
N PRO A 121 0.55 6.17 -8.17
CA PRO A 121 -0.89 6.23 -8.45
C PRO A 121 -1.19 6.30 -9.95
N LEU A 122 -0.42 7.09 -10.71
CA LEU A 122 -0.57 7.21 -12.16
C LEU A 122 -0.27 5.87 -12.86
N CYS A 123 0.85 5.24 -12.50
CA CYS A 123 1.20 3.91 -13.01
C CYS A 123 0.10 2.88 -12.70
N THR A 124 -0.48 2.92 -11.49
CA THR A 124 -1.58 2.02 -11.08
C THR A 124 -2.82 2.24 -11.95
N MET A 125 -3.21 3.49 -12.22
CA MET A 125 -4.34 3.81 -13.10
C MET A 125 -4.07 3.41 -14.55
N VAL A 126 -2.87 3.70 -15.08
CA VAL A 126 -2.45 3.30 -16.43
C VAL A 126 -2.53 1.79 -16.59
N LEU A 127 -2.01 1.03 -15.63
CA LEU A 127 -2.09 -0.43 -15.65
C LEU A 127 -3.54 -0.92 -15.61
N GLY A 128 -4.38 -0.32 -14.78
CA GLY A 128 -5.82 -0.63 -14.73
C GLY A 128 -6.49 -0.48 -16.11
N VAL A 129 -6.21 0.63 -16.80
CA VAL A 129 -6.80 0.92 -18.11
C VAL A 129 -6.25 0.00 -19.22
N TYR A 130 -4.91 -0.07 -19.36
CA TYR A 130 -4.30 -0.72 -20.52
C TYR A 130 -4.16 -2.24 -20.39
N VAL A 131 -3.96 -2.75 -19.15
CA VAL A 131 -3.77 -4.20 -18.92
C VAL A 131 -5.06 -4.88 -18.47
N LEU A 132 -5.83 -4.22 -17.59
CA LEU A 132 -7.08 -4.79 -17.08
C LEU A 132 -8.31 -4.34 -17.89
N HIS A 133 -8.13 -3.47 -18.90
CA HIS A 133 -9.19 -2.89 -19.72
C HIS A 133 -10.30 -2.19 -18.90
N GLU A 134 -9.90 -1.61 -17.75
CA GLU A 134 -10.81 -0.84 -16.91
C GLU A 134 -11.21 0.47 -17.59
N LYS A 135 -12.49 0.86 -17.47
CA LYS A 135 -12.99 2.08 -18.10
C LYS A 135 -12.89 3.25 -17.12
N LEU A 136 -12.23 4.32 -17.54
CA LEU A 136 -12.21 5.60 -16.81
C LEU A 136 -13.48 6.40 -17.09
N GLY A 137 -14.16 6.79 -16.04
CA GLY A 137 -15.23 7.79 -16.10
C GLY A 137 -14.71 9.17 -16.51
N ARG A 138 -15.60 10.09 -16.91
CA ARG A 138 -15.21 11.47 -17.25
C ARG A 138 -14.50 12.19 -16.11
N PRO A 139 -15.00 12.18 -14.85
CA PRO A 139 -14.30 12.79 -13.73
C PRO A 139 -12.91 12.20 -13.47
N GLN A 140 -12.77 10.88 -13.58
CA GLN A 140 -11.49 10.19 -13.39
C GLN A 140 -10.45 10.61 -14.44
N ARG A 141 -10.85 10.81 -15.72
CA ARG A 141 -9.96 11.33 -16.77
C ARG A 141 -9.44 12.72 -16.44
N VAL A 142 -10.32 13.60 -15.95
CA VAL A 142 -9.91 14.94 -15.52
C VAL A 142 -8.96 14.85 -14.33
N ALA A 143 -9.23 13.99 -13.35
CA ALA A 143 -8.36 13.76 -12.19
C ALA A 143 -6.96 13.28 -12.63
N VAL A 144 -6.87 12.35 -13.60
CA VAL A 144 -5.59 11.89 -14.18
C VAL A 144 -4.81 13.05 -14.80
N CYS A 145 -5.48 13.96 -15.54
CA CYS A 145 -4.79 15.14 -16.09
C CYS A 145 -4.15 16.00 -15.00
N PHE A 146 -4.87 16.29 -13.91
CA PHE A 146 -4.30 17.05 -12.78
C PHE A 146 -3.13 16.32 -12.11
N ALA A 147 -3.25 15.00 -11.93
CA ALA A 147 -2.17 14.20 -11.36
C ALA A 147 -0.92 14.19 -12.27
N VAL A 148 -1.09 14.04 -13.59
CA VAL A 148 0.01 14.11 -14.57
C VAL A 148 0.69 15.48 -14.51
N CYS A 149 -0.08 16.58 -14.50
CA CYS A 149 0.47 17.93 -14.35
C CYS A 149 1.25 18.08 -13.04
N GLY A 150 0.71 17.62 -11.91
CA GLY A 150 1.39 17.67 -10.61
C GLY A 150 2.72 16.92 -10.61
N VAL A 151 2.73 15.68 -11.14
CA VAL A 151 3.95 14.89 -11.28
C VAL A 151 4.95 15.55 -12.23
N ALA A 152 4.50 16.12 -13.36
CA ALA A 152 5.36 16.81 -14.30
C ALA A 152 6.07 18.00 -13.65
N VAL A 153 5.34 18.84 -12.89
CA VAL A 153 5.92 19.96 -12.13
C VAL A 153 7.02 19.51 -11.17
N LEU A 154 6.78 18.40 -10.46
CA LEU A 154 7.76 17.84 -9.52
C LEU A 154 8.97 17.22 -10.22
N THR A 155 8.75 16.56 -11.37
CA THR A 155 9.80 15.82 -12.11
C THR A 155 10.74 16.75 -12.87
N VAL A 156 10.20 17.82 -13.49
CA VAL A 156 11.02 18.80 -14.25
C VAL A 156 12.11 19.41 -13.38
N GLY A 157 11.81 19.68 -12.11
CA GLY A 157 12.80 20.19 -11.16
C GLY A 157 13.91 19.20 -10.80
N TYR A 158 13.76 17.91 -11.15
CA TYR A 158 14.72 16.86 -10.76
C TYR A 158 15.94 16.77 -11.70
N GLY A 159 15.82 17.15 -12.97
CA GLY A 159 16.92 17.32 -13.93
C GLY A 159 17.61 16.05 -14.45
N ARG A 160 17.22 14.84 -14.00
CA ARG A 160 17.75 13.53 -14.45
C ARG A 160 16.67 12.45 -14.39
N VAL A 161 16.93 11.31 -15.03
CA VAL A 161 16.01 10.15 -14.95
C VAL A 161 15.90 9.66 -13.51
N PRO A 162 14.72 9.75 -12.88
CA PRO A 162 14.53 9.39 -11.48
C PRO A 162 14.34 7.87 -11.32
N TRP A 163 15.43 7.08 -11.47
CA TRP A 163 15.34 5.62 -11.47
C TRP A 163 14.78 5.05 -10.15
N ILE A 164 15.10 5.69 -9.00
CA ILE A 164 14.57 5.30 -7.68
C ILE A 164 13.04 5.44 -7.68
N ALA A 165 12.56 6.61 -8.14
CA ALA A 165 11.13 6.89 -8.22
C ALA A 165 10.40 5.90 -9.15
N LEU A 166 10.99 5.61 -10.30
CA LEU A 166 10.44 4.64 -11.26
C LEU A 166 10.42 3.22 -10.70
N THR A 167 11.46 2.80 -9.99
CA THR A 167 11.53 1.49 -9.34
C THR A 167 10.47 1.34 -8.25
N ILE A 168 10.33 2.36 -7.39
CA ILE A 168 9.29 2.37 -6.34
C ILE A 168 7.89 2.33 -6.98
N ALA A 169 7.62 3.18 -7.96
CA ALA A 169 6.32 3.27 -8.62
C ALA A 169 5.96 1.97 -9.36
N SER A 170 6.88 1.44 -10.16
CA SER A 170 6.63 0.22 -10.94
C SER A 170 6.48 -1.01 -10.05
N SER A 171 7.39 -1.23 -9.10
CA SER A 171 7.30 -2.39 -8.19
C SER A 171 5.99 -2.40 -7.40
N TRP A 172 5.54 -1.25 -6.89
CA TRP A 172 4.26 -1.12 -6.21
C TRP A 172 3.06 -1.38 -7.13
N THR A 173 3.10 -0.82 -8.34
CA THR A 173 2.03 -0.98 -9.34
C THR A 173 1.85 -2.44 -9.76
N PHE A 174 2.96 -3.12 -10.08
CA PHE A 174 2.90 -4.54 -10.45
C PHE A 174 2.53 -5.44 -9.26
N TYR A 175 2.94 -5.09 -8.05
CA TYR A 175 2.47 -5.75 -6.84
C TYR A 175 0.93 -5.67 -6.71
N GLY A 176 0.35 -4.46 -6.87
CA GLY A 176 -1.11 -4.28 -6.86
C GLY A 176 -1.83 -5.08 -7.95
N TYR A 177 -1.25 -5.16 -9.15
CA TYR A 177 -1.76 -6.01 -10.23
C TYR A 177 -1.75 -7.49 -9.85
N LEU A 178 -0.64 -8.00 -9.32
CA LEU A 178 -0.54 -9.40 -8.88
C LEU A 178 -1.56 -9.72 -7.79
N LYS A 179 -1.85 -8.79 -6.89
CA LYS A 179 -2.89 -8.97 -5.87
C LYS A 179 -4.28 -9.22 -6.46
N LYS A 180 -4.58 -8.67 -7.65
CA LYS A 180 -5.80 -9.01 -8.38
C LYS A 180 -5.75 -10.39 -9.05
N GLN A 181 -4.58 -10.84 -9.47
CA GLN A 181 -4.39 -12.10 -10.20
C GLN A 181 -4.28 -13.33 -9.30
N VAL A 182 -3.88 -13.13 -8.05
CA VAL A 182 -3.77 -14.22 -7.07
C VAL A 182 -5.15 -14.66 -6.61
N GLN A 183 -5.52 -15.90 -6.91
CA GLN A 183 -6.81 -16.50 -6.54
C GLN A 183 -6.78 -17.05 -5.10
N LEU A 184 -6.21 -16.29 -4.18
CA LEU A 184 -6.17 -16.59 -2.75
C LEU A 184 -6.87 -15.47 -1.98
N PRO A 185 -7.52 -15.78 -0.85
CA PRO A 185 -7.99 -14.75 0.07
C PRO A 185 -6.83 -13.84 0.50
N PRO A 186 -7.10 -12.57 0.82
CA PRO A 186 -6.05 -11.58 1.14
C PRO A 186 -5.06 -12.06 2.22
N LEU A 187 -5.57 -12.67 3.28
CA LEU A 187 -4.77 -13.20 4.38
C LEU A 187 -3.83 -14.34 3.91
N GLU A 188 -4.36 -15.30 3.15
CA GLU A 188 -3.58 -16.42 2.63
C GLU A 188 -2.52 -15.95 1.64
N SER A 189 -2.89 -15.03 0.74
CA SER A 189 -1.94 -14.43 -0.21
C SER A 189 -0.80 -13.72 0.50
N LEU A 190 -1.10 -12.85 1.48
CA LEU A 190 -0.07 -12.13 2.22
C LEU A 190 0.81 -13.09 3.04
N THR A 191 0.21 -14.09 3.67
CA THR A 191 0.98 -15.10 4.43
C THR A 191 1.94 -15.86 3.51
N GLY A 192 1.50 -16.26 2.32
CA GLY A 192 2.37 -16.93 1.35
C GLY A 192 3.55 -16.08 0.90
N GLU A 193 3.34 -14.80 0.63
CA GLU A 193 4.39 -13.84 0.27
C GLU A 193 5.41 -13.65 1.40
N VAL A 194 4.92 -13.50 2.63
CA VAL A 194 5.76 -13.31 3.81
C VAL A 194 6.56 -14.58 4.14
N ILE A 195 5.97 -15.79 3.97
CA ILE A 195 6.72 -17.05 4.11
C ILE A 195 7.89 -17.12 3.12
N VAL A 196 7.70 -16.69 1.87
CA VAL A 196 8.77 -16.65 0.86
C VAL A 196 9.90 -15.70 1.29
N ALA A 197 9.57 -14.52 1.81
CA ALA A 197 10.57 -13.53 2.25
C ALA A 197 11.20 -13.85 3.62
N PHE A 198 10.58 -14.75 4.41
CA PHE A 198 10.96 -14.97 5.80
C PHE A 198 12.39 -15.52 5.96
N ILE A 199 12.76 -16.51 5.17
CA ILE A 199 14.09 -17.13 5.29
C ILE A 199 15.21 -16.12 4.98
N PRO A 200 15.19 -15.38 3.84
CA PRO A 200 16.17 -14.33 3.59
C PRO A 200 16.22 -13.26 4.67
N ALA A 201 15.05 -12.82 5.17
CA ALA A 201 14.95 -11.83 6.21
C ALA A 201 15.57 -12.30 7.54
N LEU A 202 15.28 -13.54 7.93
CA LEU A 202 15.82 -14.13 9.16
C LEU A 202 17.34 -14.29 9.08
N ILE A 203 17.86 -14.73 7.92
CA ILE A 203 19.31 -14.81 7.70
C ILE A 203 19.94 -13.42 7.86
N TYR A 204 19.35 -12.39 7.25
CA TYR A 204 19.87 -11.03 7.37
C TYR A 204 19.89 -10.53 8.82
N VAL A 205 18.80 -10.71 9.56
CA VAL A 205 18.73 -10.37 10.99
C VAL A 205 19.78 -11.13 11.80
N ALA A 206 19.98 -12.43 11.51
CA ALA A 206 20.98 -13.24 12.20
C ALA A 206 22.42 -12.77 11.90
N VAL A 207 22.72 -12.36 10.67
CA VAL A 207 24.03 -11.78 10.31
C VAL A 207 24.27 -10.46 11.01
N CYS A 208 23.24 -9.60 11.11
CA CYS A 208 23.34 -8.32 11.79
C CYS A 208 23.41 -8.45 13.33
N TRP A 209 23.02 -9.59 13.90
CA TRP A 209 22.80 -9.78 15.35
C TRP A 209 23.98 -9.34 16.20
N ASN A 210 25.22 -9.61 15.79
CA ASN A 210 26.43 -9.31 16.54
C ASN A 210 27.09 -7.96 16.16
N HIS A 211 26.45 -7.17 15.29
CA HIS A 211 27.01 -5.85 14.94
C HIS A 211 26.83 -4.88 16.10
N VAL A 212 27.80 -4.00 16.32
CA VAL A 212 27.86 -3.07 17.47
C VAL A 212 26.61 -2.19 17.54
N ASN A 213 26.10 -1.74 16.39
CA ASN A 213 24.94 -0.85 16.29
C ASN A 213 23.63 -1.59 15.97
N SER A 214 23.60 -2.93 16.13
CA SER A 214 22.40 -3.71 15.83
C SER A 214 21.30 -3.48 16.88
N VAL A 215 20.08 -3.80 16.48
CA VAL A 215 18.91 -3.81 17.37
C VAL A 215 19.16 -4.67 18.61
N SER A 216 19.77 -5.85 18.44
CA SER A 216 20.05 -6.78 19.55
C SER A 216 20.92 -6.18 20.66
N ASN A 217 21.86 -5.30 20.30
CA ASN A 217 22.86 -4.76 21.22
C ASN A 217 22.49 -3.39 21.78
N THR A 218 21.67 -2.61 21.10
CA THR A 218 21.44 -1.19 21.44
C THR A 218 20.00 -0.83 21.73
N ALA A 219 19.03 -1.72 21.43
CA ALA A 219 17.61 -1.41 21.61
C ALA A 219 17.20 -1.41 23.09
N THR A 220 16.52 -0.35 23.49
CA THR A 220 15.83 -0.26 24.78
C THR A 220 14.59 -1.16 24.81
N SER A 221 14.04 -1.44 26.01
CA SER A 221 12.82 -2.24 26.16
C SER A 221 11.64 -1.69 25.36
N THR A 222 11.49 -0.35 25.30
CA THR A 222 10.46 0.31 24.50
C THR A 222 10.68 0.10 23.00
N GLN A 223 11.93 0.19 22.55
CA GLN A 223 12.26 -0.06 21.14
C GLN A 223 12.05 -1.52 20.75
N TRP A 224 12.35 -2.48 21.62
CA TRP A 224 12.02 -3.88 21.41
C TRP A 224 10.51 -4.12 21.25
N LEU A 225 9.69 -3.46 22.08
CA LEU A 225 8.23 -3.51 21.92
C LEU A 225 7.80 -2.94 20.57
N LEU A 226 8.36 -1.79 20.16
CA LEU A 226 8.07 -1.22 18.85
C LEU A 226 8.50 -2.17 17.71
N ILE A 227 9.69 -2.78 17.80
CA ILE A 227 10.17 -3.74 16.81
C ILE A 227 9.23 -4.96 16.72
N ALA A 228 8.78 -5.50 17.85
CA ALA A 228 7.79 -6.58 17.86
C ALA A 228 6.46 -6.16 17.19
N LEU A 229 6.05 -4.90 17.40
CA LEU A 229 4.84 -4.34 16.78
C LEU A 229 4.98 -4.04 15.27
N THR A 230 6.22 -4.02 14.73
CA THR A 230 6.41 -3.77 13.27
C THR A 230 5.65 -4.76 12.40
N GLY A 231 5.54 -6.02 12.84
CA GLY A 231 4.75 -7.05 12.15
C GLY A 231 3.28 -6.67 12.04
N PHE A 232 2.68 -6.19 13.11
CA PHE A 232 1.28 -5.76 13.13
C PHE A 232 1.06 -4.52 12.26
N VAL A 233 1.89 -3.49 12.47
CA VAL A 233 1.84 -2.22 11.74
C VAL A 233 2.03 -2.41 10.23
N THR A 234 2.76 -3.46 9.83
CA THR A 234 2.95 -3.83 8.43
C THR A 234 1.79 -4.66 7.89
N THR A 235 1.38 -5.69 8.64
CA THR A 235 0.43 -6.69 8.17
C THR A 235 -0.98 -6.11 8.02
N VAL A 236 -1.43 -5.27 8.95
CA VAL A 236 -2.79 -4.73 8.93
C VAL A 236 -3.07 -3.92 7.67
N PRO A 237 -2.30 -2.86 7.32
CA PRO A 237 -2.60 -2.09 6.12
C PRO A 237 -2.38 -2.90 4.83
N LEU A 238 -1.44 -3.85 4.78
CA LEU A 238 -1.27 -4.74 3.63
C LEU A 238 -2.48 -5.66 3.43
N LEU A 239 -3.07 -6.18 4.50
CA LEU A 239 -4.30 -6.97 4.42
C LEU A 239 -5.48 -6.13 3.94
N LEU A 240 -5.63 -4.92 4.47
CA LEU A 240 -6.67 -3.98 4.03
C LEU A 240 -6.50 -3.64 2.55
N PHE A 241 -5.27 -3.34 2.10
CA PHE A 241 -4.96 -3.08 0.70
C PHE A 241 -5.24 -4.30 -0.19
N ALA A 242 -4.78 -5.49 0.20
CA ALA A 242 -5.02 -6.72 -0.56
C ALA A 242 -6.52 -7.03 -0.66
N ALA A 243 -7.27 -6.82 0.42
CA ALA A 243 -8.71 -6.99 0.42
C ALA A 243 -9.43 -5.93 -0.44
N SER A 244 -8.95 -4.69 -0.44
CA SER A 244 -9.44 -3.61 -1.30
C SER A 244 -9.18 -3.91 -2.77
N SER A 245 -7.95 -4.26 -3.14
CA SER A 245 -7.53 -4.52 -4.53
C SER A 245 -8.29 -5.67 -5.21
N GLN A 246 -8.80 -6.62 -4.42
CA GLN A 246 -9.67 -7.69 -4.92
C GLN A 246 -11.12 -7.25 -5.14
N ARG A 247 -11.56 -6.14 -4.55
CA ARG A 247 -12.96 -5.69 -4.54
C ARG A 247 -13.24 -4.50 -5.44
N ILE A 248 -12.24 -3.66 -5.71
CA ILE A 248 -12.40 -2.45 -6.52
C ILE A 248 -11.35 -2.37 -7.63
N PRO A 249 -11.65 -1.62 -8.73
CA PRO A 249 -10.72 -1.38 -9.81
C PRO A 249 -9.44 -0.68 -9.36
N LEU A 250 -8.31 -0.95 -10.03
CA LEU A 250 -7.04 -0.24 -9.79
C LEU A 250 -7.14 1.25 -10.14
N THR A 251 -8.01 1.60 -11.09
CA THR A 251 -8.34 3.00 -11.44
C THR A 251 -8.97 3.79 -10.29
N LEU A 252 -9.59 3.13 -9.31
CA LEU A 252 -10.07 3.74 -8.07
C LEU A 252 -9.00 3.71 -6.96
N ILE A 253 -8.20 2.64 -6.90
CA ILE A 253 -7.12 2.52 -5.91
C ILE A 253 -6.03 3.56 -6.16
N GLY A 254 -5.70 3.83 -7.45
CA GLY A 254 -4.66 4.78 -7.82
C GLY A 254 -4.78 6.12 -7.08
N PRO A 255 -5.86 6.88 -7.25
CA PRO A 255 -6.04 8.16 -6.56
C PRO A 255 -6.01 8.07 -5.04
N MET A 256 -6.47 6.96 -4.44
CA MET A 256 -6.46 6.78 -2.98
C MET A 256 -5.03 6.74 -2.42
N GLN A 257 -4.05 6.35 -3.21
CA GLN A 257 -2.64 6.32 -2.81
C GLN A 257 -2.11 7.72 -2.44
N TYR A 258 -2.68 8.80 -2.98
CA TYR A 258 -2.28 10.18 -2.64
C TYR A 258 -2.61 10.59 -1.20
N ILE A 259 -3.39 9.79 -0.46
CA ILE A 259 -3.65 9.99 0.96
C ILE A 259 -2.34 9.92 1.76
N VAL A 260 -1.46 8.97 1.45
CA VAL A 260 -0.18 8.79 2.15
C VAL A 260 0.70 10.03 2.06
N PRO A 261 1.10 10.50 0.86
CA PRO A 261 1.92 11.70 0.75
C PRO A 261 1.20 12.95 1.27
N THR A 262 -0.14 13.02 1.21
CA THR A 262 -0.91 14.10 1.82
C THR A 262 -0.76 14.12 3.34
N ILE A 263 -0.92 12.98 4.00
CA ILE A 263 -0.71 12.86 5.45
C ILE A 263 0.75 13.17 5.79
N ASN A 264 1.72 12.64 5.04
CA ASN A 264 3.13 12.91 5.27
C ASN A 264 3.48 14.40 5.11
N PHE A 265 2.89 15.10 4.13
CA PHE A 265 3.02 16.54 3.98
C PHE A 265 2.50 17.28 5.21
N LEU A 266 1.30 16.92 5.68
CA LEU A 266 0.70 17.53 6.87
C LEU A 266 1.53 17.25 8.13
N LEU A 267 2.04 16.03 8.29
CA LEU A 267 2.93 15.68 9.41
C LEU A 267 4.24 16.45 9.36
N GLY A 268 4.86 16.59 8.18
CA GLY A 268 6.07 17.38 7.98
C GLY A 268 5.85 18.84 8.39
N TRP A 269 4.76 19.42 7.91
CA TRP A 269 4.43 20.81 8.16
C TRP A 269 3.99 21.08 9.62
N LEU A 270 2.99 20.31 10.11
CA LEU A 270 2.32 20.62 11.38
C LEU A 270 3.02 20.02 12.61
N LEU A 271 3.76 18.93 12.43
CA LEU A 271 4.35 18.16 13.53
C LEU A 271 5.87 18.26 13.58
N TYR A 272 6.50 18.48 12.43
CA TYR A 272 7.96 18.44 12.30
C TYR A 272 8.58 19.77 11.88
N ASP A 273 7.77 20.84 11.75
CA ASP A 273 8.18 22.21 11.38
C ASP A 273 9.08 22.26 10.12
N GLU A 274 8.82 21.34 9.13
CA GLU A 274 9.58 21.32 7.89
C GLU A 274 9.23 22.53 7.00
N GLU A 275 10.26 23.17 6.43
CA GLU A 275 10.08 24.28 5.52
C GLU A 275 9.32 23.87 4.25
N ILE A 276 8.30 24.65 3.89
CA ILE A 276 7.46 24.40 2.72
C ILE A 276 7.92 25.30 1.57
N THR A 277 8.39 24.69 0.49
CA THR A 277 8.71 25.42 -0.74
C THR A 277 7.47 25.62 -1.61
N THR A 278 7.41 26.76 -2.33
CA THR A 278 6.30 27.08 -3.24
C THR A 278 6.06 25.98 -4.28
N THR A 279 7.12 25.36 -4.80
CA THR A 279 7.03 24.25 -5.77
C THR A 279 6.33 23.02 -5.17
N ARG A 280 6.64 22.70 -3.90
CA ARG A 280 5.96 21.59 -3.18
C ARG A 280 4.47 21.90 -3.01
N VAL A 281 4.12 23.11 -2.56
CA VAL A 281 2.72 23.52 -2.41
C VAL A 281 1.97 23.43 -3.75
N ALA A 282 2.54 23.94 -4.84
CA ALA A 282 1.92 23.88 -6.16
C ALA A 282 1.68 22.44 -6.64
N GLY A 283 2.68 21.56 -6.51
CA GLY A 283 2.56 20.15 -6.86
C GLY A 283 1.49 19.43 -6.03
N PHE A 284 1.49 19.63 -4.71
CA PHE A 284 0.47 19.07 -3.81
C PHE A 284 -0.93 19.60 -4.09
N ALA A 285 -1.08 20.91 -4.39
CA ALA A 285 -2.37 21.50 -4.72
C ALA A 285 -3.02 20.81 -5.94
N LEU A 286 -2.25 20.55 -7.01
CA LEU A 286 -2.72 19.82 -8.18
C LEU A 286 -3.16 18.38 -7.84
N ILE A 287 -2.42 17.72 -6.96
CA ILE A 287 -2.75 16.36 -6.51
C ILE A 287 -3.99 16.36 -5.61
N TRP A 288 -4.15 17.36 -4.75
CA TRP A 288 -5.35 17.51 -3.93
C TRP A 288 -6.61 17.77 -4.78
N ILE A 289 -6.48 18.54 -5.86
CA ILE A 289 -7.57 18.69 -6.84
C ILE A 289 -7.92 17.34 -7.47
N CYS A 290 -6.92 16.56 -7.88
CA CYS A 290 -7.14 15.21 -8.37
C CYS A 290 -7.90 14.34 -7.33
N LEU A 291 -7.43 14.32 -6.09
CA LEU A 291 -8.05 13.55 -5.00
C LEU A 291 -9.49 14.01 -4.74
N ALA A 292 -9.73 15.32 -4.68
CA ALA A 292 -11.06 15.90 -4.48
C ALA A 292 -12.03 15.49 -5.60
N ILE A 293 -11.61 15.53 -6.87
CA ILE A 293 -12.43 15.10 -8.01
C ILE A 293 -12.85 13.64 -7.86
N VAL A 294 -11.90 12.76 -7.50
CA VAL A 294 -12.19 11.33 -7.33
C VAL A 294 -13.11 11.07 -6.14
N LEU A 295 -12.88 11.76 -5.02
CA LEU A 295 -13.75 11.65 -3.84
C LEU A 295 -15.18 12.12 -4.12
N LEU A 296 -15.33 13.23 -4.84
CA LEU A 296 -16.62 13.75 -5.26
C LEU A 296 -17.34 12.77 -6.21
N ASP A 297 -16.61 12.20 -7.18
CA ASP A 297 -17.16 11.20 -8.11
C ASP A 297 -17.67 9.95 -7.35
N LEU A 298 -16.86 9.44 -6.40
CA LEU A 298 -17.26 8.32 -5.54
C LEU A 298 -18.49 8.65 -4.69
N PHE A 299 -18.54 9.86 -4.12
CA PHE A 299 -19.65 10.30 -3.30
C PHE A 299 -20.95 10.47 -4.11
N ILE A 300 -20.86 11.07 -5.31
CA ILE A 300 -21.99 11.21 -6.23
C ILE A 300 -22.48 9.83 -6.68
N TRP A 301 -21.55 8.91 -7.01
CA TRP A 301 -21.91 7.55 -7.36
C TRP A 301 -22.65 6.83 -6.22
N GLN A 302 -22.17 6.96 -4.98
CA GLN A 302 -22.86 6.40 -3.81
C GLN A 302 -24.26 6.98 -3.62
N ARG A 303 -24.43 8.31 -3.75
CA ARG A 303 -25.73 8.97 -3.61
C ARG A 303 -26.72 8.53 -4.70
N ARG A 304 -26.31 8.54 -5.96
CA ARG A 304 -27.18 8.08 -7.07
C ARG A 304 -27.61 6.64 -6.87
N ALA A 305 -26.71 5.88 -6.33
CA ALA A 305 -26.93 4.50 -6.04
C ALA A 305 -27.96 4.27 -4.90
N VAL A 306 -28.07 5.17 -3.93
CA VAL A 306 -29.11 5.14 -2.87
C VAL A 306 -30.47 5.60 -3.41
N GLN A 307 -30.49 6.62 -4.26
CA GLN A 307 -31.73 7.18 -4.83
C GLN A 307 -32.42 6.28 -5.87
N SER A 308 -31.69 5.34 -6.48
CA SER A 308 -32.26 4.38 -7.41
C SER A 308 -32.93 3.16 -6.76
N GLN A 309 -33.08 3.13 -5.43
CA GLN A 309 -33.94 2.16 -4.76
C GLN A 309 -35.39 2.59 -4.93
N PRO A 310 -36.27 1.75 -5.54
CA PRO A 310 -37.71 2.01 -5.50
C PRO A 310 -38.11 2.10 -4.03
N GLN A 311 -38.72 3.21 -3.65
CA GLN A 311 -39.46 3.25 -2.40
C GLN A 311 -40.58 2.20 -2.54
N SER A 312 -40.35 1.03 -1.93
CA SER A 312 -41.41 0.03 -1.78
C SER A 312 -42.47 0.67 -0.86
N ALA A 313 -43.50 1.21 -1.50
CA ALA A 313 -44.76 1.56 -0.84
C ALA A 313 -45.46 0.29 -0.39
#